data_716c081d9c9005f8a3beba0c7d2ba9a4
#
_entry.id   716c081d9c9005f8a3beba0c7d2ba9a4
#
_cell.length_a   1.000
_cell.length_b   1.000
_cell.length_c   1.000
_cell.angle_alpha   90.00
_cell.angle_beta   90.00
_cell.angle_gamma   90.00
#
_symmetry.space_group_name_H-M   'P 1'
#
loop_
_entity.id
_entity.type
_entity.pdbx_description
1 polymer ?
#
loop_
_entity_poly.entity_id
_entity_poly.type
_entity_poly.pdbx_seq_one_letter_code
_entity_poly.pdbx_strand_id
1 'polypeptide(L)'
;TFYLYFYSVYDVLNRLEEECLHEFRGIFRTFSLKDAEDPYDILYRFGQALDANPLFGKFLTRSTLAETFTHSIKQTISDDLIARIAEEQQIPPERVRFAVRAAVSGIMDAYVDWCKDRRGVTLEELCEQLGSLFAESDEVFRQRIEKQNQRLHN
;
A
#
# COMPACT_ATOMS: atom_id res chain seq x y z
N THR A 1 9.49 30.68 -15.98
CA THR A 1 8.09 30.20 -15.86
C THR A 1 7.89 29.22 -14.71
N PHE A 2 8.83 28.31 -14.52
CA PHE A 2 8.78 27.38 -13.39
C PHE A 2 8.77 28.10 -12.01
N TYR A 3 9.62 29.10 -11.84
CA TYR A 3 9.73 29.88 -10.61
C TYR A 3 8.53 30.80 -10.29
N LEU A 4 7.67 31.06 -11.26
CA LEU A 4 6.43 31.83 -11.05
C LEU A 4 5.32 31.02 -10.35
N TYR A 5 5.39 29.68 -10.41
CA TYR A 5 4.38 28.77 -9.88
C TYR A 5 4.82 28.02 -8.62
N PHE A 6 6.13 27.92 -8.37
CA PHE A 6 6.69 27.19 -7.25
C PHE A 6 7.74 28.03 -6.53
N TYR A 7 7.50 28.33 -5.28
CA TYR A 7 8.41 29.15 -4.46
C TYR A 7 9.65 28.38 -4.02
N SER A 8 9.59 27.05 -3.98
CA SER A 8 10.71 26.20 -3.59
C SER A 8 10.57 24.77 -4.13
N VAL A 9 11.66 24.01 -4.05
CA VAL A 9 11.64 22.55 -4.33
C VAL A 9 10.66 21.82 -3.41
N TYR A 10 10.50 22.29 -2.18
CA TYR A 10 9.54 21.73 -1.23
C TYR A 10 8.10 21.88 -1.69
N ASP A 11 7.73 22.98 -2.34
CA ASP A 11 6.38 23.16 -2.88
C ASP A 11 6.08 22.16 -4.00
N VAL A 12 7.06 21.88 -4.83
CA VAL A 12 6.96 20.85 -5.88
C VAL A 12 6.78 19.47 -5.28
N LEU A 13 7.52 19.16 -4.23
CA LEU A 13 7.44 17.86 -3.53
C LEU A 13 6.10 17.69 -2.81
N ASN A 14 5.64 18.71 -2.11
CA ASN A 14 4.34 18.69 -1.45
C ASN A 14 3.21 18.46 -2.45
N ARG A 15 3.26 19.15 -3.59
CA ARG A 15 2.25 18.97 -4.64
C ARG A 15 2.30 17.56 -5.24
N LEU A 16 3.48 17.03 -5.48
CA LEU A 16 3.65 15.67 -5.95
C LEU A 16 3.11 14.65 -4.94
N GLU A 17 3.35 14.85 -3.65
CA GLU A 17 2.80 14.04 -2.58
C GLU A 17 1.27 14.10 -2.53
N GLU A 18 0.69 15.29 -2.64
CA GLU A 18 -0.77 15.47 -2.68
C GLU A 18 -1.42 14.78 -3.89
N GLU A 19 -0.82 14.91 -5.07
CA GLU A 19 -1.29 14.25 -6.29
C GLU A 19 -1.26 12.72 -6.14
N CYS A 20 -0.19 12.19 -5.56
CA CYS A 20 -0.06 10.78 -5.24
C CYS A 20 -1.12 10.26 -4.30
N LEU A 21 -1.22 10.93 -3.16
CA LEU A 21 -2.18 10.53 -2.14
C LEU A 21 -3.60 10.57 -2.68
N HIS A 22 -3.91 11.56 -3.52
CA HIS A 22 -5.21 11.66 -4.18
C HIS A 22 -5.47 10.44 -5.09
N GLU A 23 -4.51 10.08 -5.91
CA GLU A 23 -4.61 8.94 -6.83
C GLU A 23 -4.71 7.62 -6.08
N PHE A 24 -3.86 7.41 -5.08
CA PHE A 24 -3.87 6.19 -4.26
C PHE A 24 -5.16 6.06 -3.43
N ARG A 25 -5.63 7.13 -2.84
CA ARG A 25 -6.93 7.14 -2.15
C ARG A 25 -8.07 6.76 -3.10
N GLY A 26 -8.03 7.23 -4.35
CA GLY A 26 -8.99 6.83 -5.38
C GLY A 26 -8.99 5.33 -5.64
N ILE A 27 -7.82 4.70 -5.71
CA ILE A 27 -7.67 3.25 -5.89
C ILE A 27 -8.20 2.50 -4.66
N PHE A 28 -7.75 2.87 -3.46
CA PHE A 28 -8.15 2.20 -2.23
C PHE A 28 -9.60 2.45 -1.83
N ARG A 29 -10.21 3.54 -2.28
CA ARG A 29 -11.63 3.83 -2.03
C ARG A 29 -12.57 2.80 -2.63
N THR A 30 -12.18 2.15 -3.71
CA THR A 30 -12.93 1.07 -4.38
C THR A 30 -12.64 -0.31 -3.79
N PHE A 31 -11.66 -0.43 -2.90
CA PHE A 31 -11.30 -1.68 -2.25
C PHE A 31 -12.30 -2.01 -1.14
N SER A 32 -12.90 -3.19 -1.20
CA SER A 32 -13.71 -3.80 -0.14
C SER A 32 -12.94 -4.96 0.48
N LEU A 33 -13.14 -5.21 1.79
CA LEU A 33 -12.56 -6.41 2.41
C LEU A 33 -13.05 -7.72 1.80
N LYS A 34 -14.20 -7.70 1.11
CA LYS A 34 -14.67 -8.84 0.32
C LYS A 34 -13.77 -9.14 -0.87
N ASP A 35 -13.06 -8.11 -1.38
CA ASP A 35 -12.09 -8.23 -2.46
C ASP A 35 -10.70 -8.65 -1.94
N ALA A 36 -10.52 -8.73 -0.62
CA ALA A 36 -9.27 -9.15 0.01
C ALA A 36 -8.95 -10.65 -0.18
N GLU A 37 -9.93 -11.44 -0.64
CA GLU A 37 -9.70 -12.84 -1.04
C GLU A 37 -8.79 -12.94 -2.27
N ASP A 38 -8.82 -11.93 -3.16
CA ASP A 38 -7.86 -11.79 -4.26
C ASP A 38 -7.36 -10.34 -4.33
N PRO A 39 -6.24 -10.02 -3.69
CA PRO A 39 -5.68 -8.67 -3.69
C PRO A 39 -5.01 -8.28 -5.02
N TYR A 40 -4.96 -9.18 -6.00
CA TYR A 40 -4.26 -8.95 -7.26
C TYR A 40 -4.71 -7.68 -7.97
N ASP A 41 -6.01 -7.47 -8.12
CA ASP A 41 -6.55 -6.32 -8.87
C ASP A 41 -6.15 -4.98 -8.24
N ILE A 42 -6.20 -4.88 -6.92
CA ILE A 42 -5.81 -3.63 -6.24
C ILE A 42 -4.30 -3.40 -6.30
N LEU A 43 -3.51 -4.47 -6.15
CA LEU A 43 -2.06 -4.42 -6.30
C LEU A 43 -1.67 -3.99 -7.71
N TYR A 44 -2.33 -4.55 -8.72
CA TYR A 44 -2.08 -4.22 -10.12
C TYR A 44 -2.42 -2.75 -10.44
N ARG A 45 -3.59 -2.27 -10.01
CA ARG A 45 -4.00 -0.87 -10.20
C ARG A 45 -3.06 0.11 -9.50
N PHE A 46 -2.61 -0.25 -8.31
CA PHE A 46 -1.62 0.53 -7.57
C PHE A 46 -0.28 0.61 -8.32
N GLY A 47 0.22 -0.52 -8.80
CA GLY A 47 1.44 -0.58 -9.60
C GLY A 47 1.33 0.18 -10.92
N GLN A 48 0.17 0.10 -11.60
CA GLN A 48 -0.08 0.90 -12.80
C GLN A 48 -0.04 2.40 -12.52
N ALA A 49 -0.60 2.86 -11.41
CA ALA A 49 -0.55 4.27 -11.01
C ALA A 49 0.87 4.75 -10.75
N LEU A 50 1.70 3.91 -10.12
CA LEU A 50 3.13 4.19 -9.95
C LEU A 50 3.89 4.25 -11.29
N ASP A 51 3.58 3.36 -12.21
CA ASP A 51 4.27 3.24 -13.50
C ASP A 51 3.82 4.33 -14.50
N ALA A 52 2.59 4.80 -14.38
CA ALA A 52 2.03 5.85 -15.24
C ALA A 52 2.66 7.23 -14.99
N ASN A 53 3.27 7.45 -13.83
CA ASN A 53 3.94 8.72 -13.51
C ASN A 53 5.45 8.53 -13.41
N PRO A 54 6.23 8.80 -14.51
CA PRO A 54 7.68 8.62 -14.53
C PRO A 54 8.42 9.49 -13.50
N LEU A 55 7.84 10.63 -13.11
CA LEU A 55 8.42 11.51 -12.08
C LEU A 55 8.40 10.82 -10.72
N PHE A 56 7.38 10.02 -10.47
CA PHE A 56 7.22 9.22 -9.29
C PHE A 56 8.33 8.19 -9.12
N GLY A 57 8.51 7.34 -10.12
CA GLY A 57 9.56 6.34 -10.11
C GLY A 57 10.95 6.95 -9.91
N LYS A 58 11.22 8.08 -10.60
CA LYS A 58 12.49 8.82 -10.43
C LYS A 58 12.64 9.43 -9.04
N PHE A 59 11.56 9.97 -8.49
CA PHE A 59 11.56 10.56 -7.16
C PHE A 59 11.80 9.50 -6.08
N LEU A 60 11.08 8.39 -6.15
CA LEU A 60 11.21 7.28 -5.20
C LEU A 60 12.60 6.61 -5.24
N THR A 61 13.27 6.65 -6.38
CA THR A 61 14.52 5.92 -6.56
C THR A 61 15.78 6.79 -6.43
N ARG A 62 15.67 8.11 -6.56
CA ARG A 62 16.83 9.01 -6.68
C ARG A 62 16.84 10.20 -5.74
N SER A 63 15.75 10.47 -5.03
CA SER A 63 15.66 11.63 -4.15
C SER A 63 16.11 11.28 -2.73
N THR A 64 16.84 12.18 -2.10
CA THR A 64 17.17 12.13 -0.66
C THR A 64 15.91 12.29 0.22
N LEU A 65 14.83 12.82 -0.35
CA LEU A 65 13.54 13.00 0.31
C LEU A 65 12.59 11.80 0.10
N ALA A 66 13.01 10.79 -0.68
CA ALA A 66 12.20 9.62 -0.99
C ALA A 66 11.74 8.88 0.27
N GLU A 67 12.57 8.76 1.28
CA GLU A 67 12.21 8.10 2.54
C GLU A 67 11.10 8.83 3.28
N THR A 68 11.19 10.15 3.42
CA THR A 68 10.16 10.98 4.07
C THR A 68 8.85 10.89 3.30
N PHE A 69 8.91 10.99 1.99
CA PHE A 69 7.75 10.89 1.11
C PHE A 69 7.09 9.50 1.20
N THR A 70 7.87 8.44 1.10
CA THR A 70 7.37 7.06 1.21
C THR A 70 6.76 6.82 2.59
N HIS A 71 7.38 7.34 3.65
CA HIS A 71 6.85 7.23 5.01
C HIS A 71 5.48 7.92 5.14
N SER A 72 5.34 9.14 4.63
CA SER A 72 4.08 9.90 4.64
C SER A 72 2.97 9.15 3.89
N ILE A 73 3.26 8.60 2.71
CA ILE A 73 2.30 7.80 1.95
C ILE A 73 1.89 6.55 2.71
N LYS A 74 2.84 5.78 3.24
CA LYS A 74 2.57 4.57 4.04
C LYS A 74 1.66 4.89 5.22
N GLN A 75 1.94 5.97 5.94
CA GLN A 75 1.16 6.37 7.09
C GLN A 75 -0.27 6.73 6.70
N THR A 76 -0.44 7.58 5.69
CA THR A 76 -1.76 8.02 5.24
C THR A 76 -2.62 6.87 4.74
N ILE A 77 -2.06 5.99 3.89
CA ILE A 77 -2.77 4.80 3.38
C ILE A 77 -3.12 3.86 4.53
N SER A 78 -2.20 3.63 5.46
CA SER A 78 -2.45 2.75 6.61
C SER A 78 -3.57 3.29 7.48
N ASP A 79 -3.58 4.57 7.79
CA ASP A 79 -4.59 5.20 8.65
C ASP A 79 -5.98 5.14 7.97
N ASP A 80 -6.07 5.41 6.68
CA ASP A 80 -7.31 5.30 5.90
C ASP A 80 -7.84 3.85 5.88
N LEU A 81 -6.97 2.86 5.67
CA LEU A 81 -7.35 1.44 5.67
C LEU A 81 -7.75 0.94 7.06
N ILE A 82 -7.02 1.32 8.11
CA ILE A 82 -7.35 0.96 9.50
C ILE A 82 -8.75 1.46 9.86
N ALA A 83 -9.05 2.73 9.55
CA ALA A 83 -10.35 3.33 9.83
C ALA A 83 -11.48 2.57 9.13
N ARG A 84 -11.31 2.26 7.85
CA ARG A 84 -12.31 1.55 7.05
C ARG A 84 -12.53 0.11 7.50
N ILE A 85 -11.47 -0.63 7.74
CA ILE A 85 -11.55 -2.01 8.23
C ILE A 85 -12.23 -2.06 9.59
N ALA A 86 -11.87 -1.15 10.49
CA ALA A 86 -12.48 -1.05 11.81
C ALA A 86 -13.99 -0.76 11.72
N GLU A 87 -14.39 0.15 10.84
CA GLU A 87 -15.80 0.49 10.59
C GLU A 87 -16.56 -0.69 9.97
N GLU A 88 -16.04 -1.29 8.89
CA GLU A 88 -16.68 -2.40 8.18
C GLU A 88 -16.86 -3.65 9.07
N GLN A 89 -15.89 -3.94 9.92
CA GLN A 89 -15.92 -5.10 10.81
C GLN A 89 -16.48 -4.81 12.21
N GLN A 90 -16.77 -3.55 12.50
CA GLN A 90 -17.24 -3.10 13.83
C GLN A 90 -16.30 -3.53 14.97
N ILE A 91 -15.00 -3.35 14.76
CA ILE A 91 -13.95 -3.67 15.72
C ILE A 91 -13.11 -2.43 16.05
N PRO A 92 -12.47 -2.39 17.25
CA PRO A 92 -11.55 -1.31 17.57
C PRO A 92 -10.37 -1.23 16.58
N PRO A 93 -9.97 -0.03 16.15
CA PRO A 93 -8.85 0.15 15.21
C PRO A 93 -7.54 -0.51 15.66
N GLU A 94 -7.31 -0.58 16.96
CA GLU A 94 -6.12 -1.19 17.56
C GLU A 94 -5.95 -2.68 17.21
N ARG A 95 -7.05 -3.37 16.94
CA ARG A 95 -7.01 -4.80 16.58
C ARG A 95 -6.39 -5.09 15.23
N VAL A 96 -6.42 -4.12 14.32
CA VAL A 96 -5.91 -4.28 12.95
C VAL A 96 -4.71 -3.41 12.64
N ARG A 97 -4.40 -2.45 13.50
CA ARG A 97 -3.36 -1.44 13.27
C ARG A 97 -2.02 -2.02 12.85
N PHE A 98 -1.48 -2.96 13.62
CA PHE A 98 -0.14 -3.50 13.33
C PHE A 98 -0.11 -4.35 12.08
N ALA A 99 -1.13 -5.17 11.84
CA ALA A 99 -1.24 -6.00 10.65
C ALA A 99 -1.35 -5.14 9.38
N VAL A 100 -2.21 -4.12 9.39
CA VAL A 100 -2.37 -3.20 8.24
C VAL A 100 -1.09 -2.42 7.98
N ARG A 101 -0.45 -1.88 9.01
CA ARG A 101 0.82 -1.14 8.84
C ARG A 101 1.94 -2.03 8.30
N ALA A 102 2.05 -3.26 8.76
CA ALA A 102 3.02 -4.22 8.26
C ALA A 102 2.76 -4.57 6.79
N ALA A 103 1.49 -4.83 6.42
CA ALA A 103 1.09 -5.12 5.06
C ALA A 103 1.38 -3.95 4.11
N VAL A 104 0.93 -2.75 4.45
CA VAL A 104 1.16 -1.53 3.63
C VAL A 104 2.65 -1.24 3.48
N SER A 105 3.43 -1.36 4.57
CA SER A 105 4.87 -1.14 4.51
C SER A 105 5.57 -2.15 3.61
N GLY A 106 5.25 -3.44 3.74
CA GLY A 106 5.83 -4.49 2.91
C GLY A 106 5.49 -4.33 1.43
N ILE A 107 4.24 -4.02 1.11
CA ILE A 107 3.79 -3.75 -0.26
C ILE A 107 4.55 -2.55 -0.85
N MET A 108 4.58 -1.43 -0.13
CA MET A 108 5.26 -0.22 -0.60
C MET A 108 6.75 -0.45 -0.82
N ASP A 109 7.41 -1.15 0.09
CA ASP A 109 8.84 -1.47 -0.04
C ASP A 109 9.10 -2.37 -1.25
N ALA A 110 8.25 -3.35 -1.52
CA ALA A 110 8.34 -4.20 -2.70
C ALA A 110 8.19 -3.38 -4.01
N TYR A 111 7.25 -2.45 -4.07
CA TYR A 111 7.10 -1.57 -5.24
C TYR A 111 8.28 -0.63 -5.42
N VAL A 112 8.80 -0.04 -4.35
CA VAL A 112 9.98 0.83 -4.40
C VAL A 112 11.19 0.05 -4.93
N ASP A 113 11.41 -1.16 -4.42
CA ASP A 113 12.50 -2.02 -4.87
C ASP A 113 12.33 -2.43 -6.34
N TRP A 114 11.11 -2.77 -6.76
CA TRP A 114 10.81 -3.07 -8.15
C TRP A 114 11.02 -1.86 -9.08
N CYS A 115 10.66 -0.65 -8.66
CA CYS A 115 10.94 0.56 -9.41
C CYS A 115 12.45 0.86 -9.55
N LYS A 116 13.24 0.49 -8.53
CA LYS A 116 14.71 0.68 -8.56
C LYS A 116 15.40 -0.29 -9.50
N ASP A 117 15.01 -1.55 -9.46
CA ASP A 117 15.63 -2.61 -10.26
C ASP A 117 14.62 -3.73 -10.52
N ARG A 118 13.99 -3.70 -11.67
CA ARG A 118 12.96 -4.68 -12.05
C ARG A 118 13.49 -6.10 -12.25
N ARG A 119 14.76 -6.28 -12.57
CA ARG A 119 15.42 -7.57 -12.82
C ARG A 119 14.67 -8.49 -13.78
N GLY A 120 13.97 -7.90 -14.76
CA GLY A 120 13.11 -8.64 -15.69
C GLY A 120 11.76 -9.08 -15.12
N VAL A 121 11.41 -8.71 -13.89
CA VAL A 121 10.10 -8.99 -13.29
C VAL A 121 9.09 -8.00 -13.81
N THR A 122 7.98 -8.48 -14.36
CA THR A 122 6.86 -7.66 -14.81
C THR A 122 5.99 -7.20 -13.64
N LEU A 123 5.10 -6.24 -13.88
CA LEU A 123 4.13 -5.82 -12.86
C LEU A 123 3.20 -6.97 -12.47
N GLU A 124 2.79 -7.77 -13.44
CA GLU A 124 1.94 -8.95 -13.24
C GLU A 124 2.62 -9.95 -12.32
N GLU A 125 3.87 -10.28 -12.59
CA GLU A 125 4.65 -11.21 -11.76
C GLU A 125 4.88 -10.68 -10.34
N LEU A 126 5.10 -9.37 -10.18
CA LEU A 126 5.17 -8.74 -8.86
C LEU A 126 3.86 -8.89 -8.10
N CYS A 127 2.73 -8.61 -8.78
CA CYS A 127 1.40 -8.74 -8.17
C CYS A 127 1.05 -10.17 -7.79
N GLU A 128 1.46 -11.16 -8.59
CA GLU A 128 1.30 -12.57 -8.27
C GLU A 128 2.10 -12.97 -7.02
N GLN A 129 3.35 -12.52 -6.91
CA GLN A 129 4.19 -12.78 -5.74
C GLN A 129 3.58 -12.17 -4.47
N LEU A 130 3.15 -10.91 -4.53
CA LEU A 130 2.55 -10.22 -3.39
C LEU A 130 1.18 -10.82 -3.03
N GLY A 131 0.35 -11.12 -4.03
CA GLY A 131 -0.95 -11.74 -3.83
C GLY A 131 -0.86 -13.11 -3.15
N SER A 132 0.08 -13.94 -3.58
CA SER A 132 0.33 -15.27 -2.97
C SER A 132 0.73 -15.15 -1.50
N LEU A 133 1.58 -14.18 -1.16
CA LEU A 133 1.99 -13.95 0.23
C LEU A 133 0.79 -13.63 1.14
N PHE A 134 -0.15 -12.83 0.67
CA PHE A 134 -1.34 -12.48 1.45
C PHE A 134 -2.35 -13.61 1.54
N ALA A 135 -2.57 -14.35 0.46
CA ALA A 135 -3.47 -15.51 0.44
C ALA A 135 -3.01 -16.60 1.42
N GLU A 136 -1.73 -16.94 1.42
CA GLU A 136 -1.14 -17.91 2.35
C GLU A 136 -1.22 -17.43 3.81
N SER A 137 -1.01 -16.14 4.04
CA SER A 137 -1.10 -15.55 5.38
C SER A 137 -2.52 -15.59 5.93
N ASP A 138 -3.53 -15.36 5.10
CA ASP A 138 -4.94 -15.43 5.50
C ASP A 138 -5.35 -16.85 5.88
N GLU A 139 -4.97 -17.85 5.08
CA GLU A 139 -5.24 -19.26 5.35
C GLU A 139 -4.61 -19.71 6.69
N VAL A 140 -3.35 -19.39 6.93
CA VAL A 140 -2.65 -19.71 8.19
C VAL A 140 -3.33 -19.00 9.38
N PHE A 141 -3.79 -17.79 9.21
CA PHE A 141 -4.46 -17.02 10.25
C PHE A 141 -5.84 -17.62 10.59
N ARG A 142 -6.64 -17.98 9.58
CA ARG A 142 -7.93 -18.65 9.76
C ARG A 142 -7.76 -19.97 10.52
N GLN A 143 -6.82 -20.80 10.14
CA GLN A 143 -6.53 -22.07 10.82
C GLN A 143 -6.11 -21.88 12.28
N ARG A 144 -5.38 -20.82 12.60
CA ARG A 144 -5.01 -20.50 13.99
C ARG A 144 -6.22 -20.10 14.83
N ILE A 145 -7.11 -19.29 14.29
CA ILE A 145 -8.34 -18.87 14.97
C ILE A 145 -9.25 -20.10 15.25
N GLU A 146 -9.43 -20.96 14.26
CA GLU A 146 -10.23 -22.18 14.41
C GLU A 146 -9.67 -23.10 15.51
N LYS A 147 -8.36 -23.33 15.53
CA LYS A 147 -7.70 -24.11 16.59
C LYS A 147 -7.84 -23.49 17.97
N GLN A 148 -7.81 -22.17 18.06
CA GLN A 148 -7.97 -21.46 19.34
C GLN A 148 -9.40 -21.55 19.84
N ASN A 149 -10.39 -21.41 18.96
CA ASN A 149 -11.81 -21.57 19.31
C ASN A 149 -12.13 -22.99 19.75
N GLN A 150 -11.57 -24.01 19.12
CA GLN A 150 -11.73 -25.41 19.54
C GLN A 150 -11.16 -25.70 20.93
N ARG A 151 -10.06 -25.03 21.31
CA ARG A 151 -9.44 -25.17 22.66
C ARG A 151 -10.24 -24.50 23.75
N LEU A 152 -11.05 -23.48 23.43
CA LEU A 152 -11.88 -22.76 24.39
C LEU A 152 -13.22 -23.46 24.63
N HIS A 153 -13.61 -24.40 23.76
CA HIS A 153 -14.86 -25.15 23.85
C HIS A 153 -14.67 -26.62 24.33
N ASN A 154 -13.45 -27.02 24.61
CA ASN A 154 -13.07 -28.28 25.26
C ASN A 154 -12.51 -28.04 26.67
#